data_1e94e6a10e893e18eae9575b64f89cc8
#
_entry.id   1e94e6a10e893e18eae9575b64f89cc8
#
_cell.length_a   1.000
_cell.length_b   1.000
_cell.length_c   1.000
_cell.angle_alpha   90.00
_cell.angle_beta   90.00
_cell.angle_gamma   90.00
#
_symmetry.space_group_name_H-M   'P 1'
#
loop_
_entity.id
_entity.type
_entity.pdbx_description
1 polymer ?
#
loop_
_entity_poly.entity_id
_entity_poly.type
_entity_poly.pdbx_seq_one_letter_code
_entity_poly.pdbx_strand_id
1 'polypeptide(L)'
;GAVLLDREVHKSVCYGCALLGITPYFFSAPLIEPFAVSGALPVKDAEAQLIAHPEIKAILLTSPTYYGIRRAIPEFADLCRAHGKLLLVDGAHGAHFPAVGLPTPVAEGADMAVLSMHKTLPCMGQGAVLLSAAGVDRRALRENTMLFGTSSPSYPIMASIDLARAYTEGPGHAEYCRSAETCAELRAYVQHRTMFTALTED
;
A
#
# COMPACT_ATOMS: atom_id res chain seq x y z
N GLY A 1 -17.35 14.73 2.85
CA GLY A 1 -17.10 13.73 1.82
C GLY A 1 -17.10 12.33 2.42
N ALA A 2 -17.00 11.33 1.55
CA ALA A 2 -16.94 9.93 1.97
C ALA A 2 -15.79 9.19 1.26
N VAL A 3 -15.31 8.11 1.89
CA VAL A 3 -14.26 7.24 1.37
C VAL A 3 -14.66 5.78 1.56
N LEU A 4 -14.36 4.93 0.58
CA LEU A 4 -14.50 3.48 0.69
C LEU A 4 -13.18 2.88 1.13
N LEU A 5 -13.19 2.13 2.22
CA LEU A 5 -12.01 1.59 2.90
C LEU A 5 -12.00 0.06 2.85
N ASP A 6 -10.85 -0.51 2.53
CA ASP A 6 -10.53 -1.90 2.87
C ASP A 6 -10.55 -2.06 4.41
N ARG A 7 -11.13 -3.16 4.91
CA ARG A 7 -11.14 -3.46 6.35
C ARG A 7 -9.75 -3.65 6.96
N GLU A 8 -8.73 -3.89 6.14
CA GLU A 8 -7.32 -4.03 6.55
C GLU A 8 -6.60 -2.68 6.73
N VAL A 9 -7.34 -1.56 6.72
CA VAL A 9 -6.71 -0.23 6.87
C VAL A 9 -6.04 -0.05 8.22
N HIS A 10 -4.91 0.65 8.22
CA HIS A 10 -4.26 1.06 9.45
C HIS A 10 -5.13 2.08 10.21
N LYS A 11 -5.09 2.01 11.54
CA LYS A 11 -5.88 2.90 12.43
C LYS A 11 -5.74 4.39 12.14
N SER A 12 -4.59 4.83 11.59
CA SER A 12 -4.37 6.24 11.22
C SER A 12 -5.34 6.72 10.14
N VAL A 13 -5.80 5.84 9.25
CA VAL A 13 -6.81 6.17 8.23
C VAL A 13 -8.15 6.50 8.92
N CYS A 14 -8.57 5.67 9.88
CA CYS A 14 -9.78 5.92 10.66
C CYS A 14 -9.68 7.23 11.48
N TYR A 15 -8.51 7.50 12.07
CA TYR A 15 -8.26 8.75 12.78
C TYR A 15 -8.29 9.96 11.83
N GLY A 16 -7.71 9.81 10.63
CA GLY A 16 -7.79 10.84 9.59
C GLY A 16 -9.23 11.13 9.16
N CYS A 17 -10.04 10.09 8.97
CA CYS A 17 -11.47 10.25 8.67
C CYS A 17 -12.21 11.01 9.78
N ALA A 18 -11.98 10.63 11.05
CA ALA A 18 -12.59 11.29 12.19
C ALA A 18 -12.17 12.76 12.31
N LEU A 19 -10.88 13.06 12.12
CA LEU A 19 -10.32 14.42 12.21
C LEU A 19 -10.88 15.34 11.11
N LEU A 20 -11.08 14.78 9.90
CA LEU A 20 -11.51 15.54 8.73
C LEU A 20 -13.03 15.50 8.50
N GLY A 21 -13.81 14.83 9.35
CA GLY A 21 -15.25 14.65 9.17
C GLY A 21 -15.59 13.88 7.88
N ILE A 22 -14.75 12.92 7.49
CA ILE A 22 -14.97 12.06 6.33
C ILE A 22 -15.72 10.80 6.78
N THR A 23 -16.82 10.47 6.10
CA THR A 23 -17.59 9.26 6.37
C THR A 23 -16.89 8.04 5.76
N PRO A 24 -16.44 7.06 6.55
CA PRO A 24 -15.87 5.83 6.02
C PRO A 24 -16.98 4.82 5.72
N TYR A 25 -16.97 4.27 4.52
CA TYR A 25 -17.65 3.03 4.15
C TYR A 25 -16.62 1.90 4.12
N PHE A 26 -17.03 0.68 4.44
CA PHE A 26 -16.09 -0.44 4.50
C PHE A 26 -16.56 -1.59 3.61
N PHE A 27 -15.61 -2.27 2.97
CA PHE A 27 -15.80 -3.56 2.34
C PHE A 27 -14.68 -4.50 2.75
N SER A 28 -14.87 -5.80 2.61
CA SER A 28 -13.94 -6.81 3.11
C SER A 28 -13.76 -7.93 2.09
N ALA A 29 -12.58 -8.53 2.10
CA ALA A 29 -12.30 -9.76 1.39
C ALA A 29 -12.80 -10.98 2.19
N PRO A 30 -13.09 -12.12 1.52
CA PRO A 30 -13.22 -13.40 2.19
C PRO A 30 -11.91 -13.79 2.89
N LEU A 31 -12.01 -14.61 3.92
CA LEU A 31 -10.84 -15.14 4.61
C LEU A 31 -10.22 -16.30 3.84
N ILE A 32 -8.90 -16.38 3.87
CA ILE A 32 -8.14 -17.53 3.35
C ILE A 32 -8.00 -18.54 4.50
N GLU A 33 -8.63 -19.69 4.36
CA GLU A 33 -8.50 -20.78 5.32
C GLU A 33 -7.22 -21.61 5.04
N PRO A 34 -6.56 -22.16 6.07
CA PRO A 34 -6.88 -22.09 7.51
C PRO A 34 -6.24 -20.89 8.23
N PHE A 35 -5.67 -19.92 7.51
CA PHE A 35 -4.90 -18.83 8.08
C PHE A 35 -5.75 -17.73 8.71
N ALA A 36 -7.04 -17.67 8.38
CA ALA A 36 -7.98 -16.63 8.79
C ALA A 36 -7.48 -15.21 8.46
N VAL A 37 -6.75 -15.06 7.34
CA VAL A 37 -6.29 -13.77 6.83
C VAL A 37 -7.15 -13.30 5.66
N SER A 38 -7.25 -12.00 5.49
CA SER A 38 -8.03 -11.36 4.42
C SER A 38 -7.44 -11.67 3.05
N GLY A 39 -8.20 -12.31 2.17
CA GLY A 39 -7.80 -12.68 0.81
C GLY A 39 -7.96 -11.55 -0.22
N ALA A 40 -8.25 -11.94 -1.47
CA ALA A 40 -8.47 -10.97 -2.54
C ALA A 40 -9.75 -10.16 -2.32
N LEU A 41 -9.66 -8.83 -2.49
CA LEU A 41 -10.82 -7.94 -2.40
C LEU A 41 -11.68 -8.06 -3.66
N PRO A 42 -12.99 -8.29 -3.54
CA PRO A 42 -13.88 -8.33 -4.68
C PRO A 42 -14.11 -6.94 -5.28
N VAL A 43 -13.64 -6.72 -6.51
CA VAL A 43 -13.84 -5.43 -7.22
C VAL A 43 -15.33 -5.12 -7.41
N LYS A 44 -16.14 -6.15 -7.66
CA LYS A 44 -17.61 -6.02 -7.81
C LYS A 44 -18.30 -5.48 -6.57
N ASP A 45 -17.81 -5.84 -5.38
CA ASP A 45 -18.37 -5.33 -4.13
C ASP A 45 -18.03 -3.86 -3.94
N ALA A 46 -16.82 -3.46 -4.31
CA ALA A 46 -16.44 -2.05 -4.34
C ALA A 46 -17.29 -1.24 -5.32
N GLU A 47 -17.53 -1.77 -6.52
CA GLU A 47 -18.40 -1.13 -7.52
C GLU A 47 -19.83 -0.96 -6.99
N ALA A 48 -20.39 -2.00 -6.38
CA ALA A 48 -21.73 -1.92 -5.76
C ALA A 48 -21.80 -0.82 -4.69
N GLN A 49 -20.74 -0.64 -3.88
CA GLN A 49 -20.64 0.44 -2.90
C GLN A 49 -20.57 1.82 -3.57
N LEU A 50 -19.81 1.98 -4.66
CA LEU A 50 -19.73 3.25 -5.39
C LEU A 50 -21.07 3.64 -6.01
N ILE A 51 -21.85 2.67 -6.49
CA ILE A 51 -23.20 2.88 -7.05
C ILE A 51 -24.18 3.26 -5.94
N ALA A 52 -24.16 2.54 -4.82
CA ALA A 52 -25.06 2.78 -3.68
C ALA A 52 -24.75 4.10 -2.95
N HIS A 53 -23.49 4.56 -2.98
CA HIS A 53 -22.98 5.69 -2.24
C HIS A 53 -22.20 6.65 -3.16
N PRO A 54 -22.91 7.43 -4.03
CA PRO A 54 -22.26 8.31 -5.00
C PRO A 54 -21.43 9.45 -4.37
N GLU A 55 -21.66 9.75 -3.10
CA GLU A 55 -20.86 10.70 -2.31
C GLU A 55 -19.44 10.23 -2.01
N ILE A 56 -19.11 8.95 -2.18
CA ILE A 56 -17.74 8.41 -2.08
C ILE A 56 -16.87 9.10 -3.13
N LYS A 57 -15.73 9.65 -2.70
CA LYS A 57 -14.77 10.36 -3.55
C LYS A 57 -13.54 9.56 -3.88
N ALA A 58 -13.21 8.58 -3.04
CA ALA A 58 -12.02 7.76 -3.20
C ALA A 58 -12.24 6.35 -2.65
N ILE A 59 -11.46 5.39 -3.17
CA ILE A 59 -11.21 4.10 -2.55
C ILE A 59 -9.82 4.16 -1.93
N LEU A 60 -9.65 3.65 -0.71
CA LEU A 60 -8.34 3.47 -0.09
C LEU A 60 -8.14 2.00 0.26
N LEU A 61 -7.06 1.43 -0.28
CA LEU A 61 -6.65 0.04 -0.10
C LEU A 61 -5.36 -0.05 0.68
N THR A 62 -5.18 -1.13 1.42
CA THR A 62 -3.88 -1.51 2.00
C THR A 62 -3.24 -2.59 1.11
N SER A 63 -2.11 -2.27 0.46
CA SER A 63 -1.40 -3.21 -0.43
C SER A 63 0.11 -2.99 -0.40
N PRO A 64 0.90 -3.99 0.02
CA PRO A 64 0.44 -5.27 0.56
C PRO A 64 -0.18 -5.10 1.95
N THR A 65 -1.01 -6.07 2.34
CA THR A 65 -1.53 -6.16 3.70
C THR A 65 -0.39 -6.44 4.70
N TYR A 66 -0.70 -6.45 6.00
CA TYR A 66 0.25 -6.85 7.04
C TYR A 66 0.81 -8.27 6.81
N TYR A 67 0.02 -9.16 6.22
CA TYR A 67 0.39 -10.55 5.92
C TYR A 67 1.03 -10.74 4.54
N GLY A 68 1.31 -9.66 3.81
CA GLY A 68 1.99 -9.70 2.52
C GLY A 68 1.07 -9.89 1.30
N ILE A 69 -0.25 -9.90 1.49
CA ILE A 69 -1.20 -10.08 0.38
C ILE A 69 -1.33 -8.80 -0.43
N ARG A 70 -1.04 -8.88 -1.72
CA ARG A 70 -1.22 -7.77 -2.66
C ARG A 70 -2.68 -7.66 -3.11
N ARG A 71 -3.10 -6.44 -3.40
CA ARG A 71 -4.42 -6.14 -4.00
C ARG A 71 -4.26 -5.99 -5.51
N ALA A 72 -5.33 -6.25 -6.24
CA ALA A 72 -5.41 -6.07 -7.70
C ALA A 72 -5.51 -4.57 -8.05
N ILE A 73 -4.42 -3.82 -7.82
CA ILE A 73 -4.39 -2.36 -7.99
C ILE A 73 -4.86 -1.92 -9.39
N PRO A 74 -4.42 -2.56 -10.50
CA PRO A 74 -4.88 -2.17 -11.84
C PRO A 74 -6.42 -2.22 -11.99
N GLU A 75 -7.06 -3.27 -11.49
CA GLU A 75 -8.52 -3.44 -11.57
C GLU A 75 -9.27 -2.38 -10.78
N PHE A 76 -8.78 -2.05 -9.57
CA PHE A 76 -9.34 -0.96 -8.77
C PHE A 76 -9.07 0.42 -9.40
N ALA A 77 -7.94 0.61 -10.06
CA ALA A 77 -7.64 1.84 -10.79
C ALA A 77 -8.59 2.03 -11.98
N ASP A 78 -8.89 0.96 -12.71
CA ASP A 78 -9.88 1.00 -13.80
C ASP A 78 -11.27 1.30 -13.28
N LEU A 79 -11.69 0.66 -12.18
CA LEU A 79 -12.96 0.94 -11.51
C LEU A 79 -13.06 2.41 -11.08
N CYS A 80 -12.06 2.92 -10.38
CA CYS A 80 -12.02 4.30 -9.92
C CYS A 80 -12.13 5.28 -11.10
N ARG A 81 -11.40 5.02 -12.18
CA ARG A 81 -11.39 5.83 -13.39
C ARG A 81 -12.78 5.85 -14.06
N ALA A 82 -13.41 4.68 -14.18
CA ALA A 82 -14.76 4.55 -14.75
C ALA A 82 -15.82 5.33 -13.97
N HIS A 83 -15.67 5.43 -12.65
CA HIS A 83 -16.61 6.15 -11.77
C HIS A 83 -16.16 7.57 -11.39
N GLY A 84 -15.06 8.10 -11.95
CA GLY A 84 -14.51 9.42 -11.62
C GLY A 84 -14.12 9.57 -10.15
N LYS A 85 -13.56 8.50 -9.57
CA LYS A 85 -13.09 8.43 -8.17
C LYS A 85 -11.56 8.33 -8.13
N LEU A 86 -10.96 8.60 -6.97
CA LEU A 86 -9.53 8.45 -6.76
C LEU A 86 -9.21 7.08 -6.14
N LEU A 87 -8.08 6.49 -6.54
CA LEU A 87 -7.50 5.32 -5.88
C LEU A 87 -6.31 5.73 -5.02
N LEU A 88 -6.43 5.52 -3.72
CA LEU A 88 -5.39 5.76 -2.73
C LEU A 88 -4.87 4.42 -2.21
N VAL A 89 -3.56 4.29 -2.01
CA VAL A 89 -2.98 3.04 -1.51
C VAL A 89 -2.07 3.30 -0.31
N ASP A 90 -2.38 2.62 0.79
CA ASP A 90 -1.43 2.43 1.89
C ASP A 90 -0.50 1.28 1.51
N GLY A 91 0.65 1.62 0.97
CA GLY A 91 1.73 0.70 0.59
C GLY A 91 2.82 0.59 1.64
N ALA A 92 2.51 0.85 2.90
CA ALA A 92 3.49 0.94 3.98
C ALA A 92 4.41 -0.30 4.10
N HIS A 93 3.96 -1.48 3.70
CA HIS A 93 4.73 -2.73 3.75
C HIS A 93 5.44 -3.08 2.43
N GLY A 94 5.26 -2.29 1.37
CA GLY A 94 5.73 -2.57 0.01
C GLY A 94 6.86 -1.66 -0.50
N ALA A 95 7.54 -0.89 0.37
CA ALA A 95 8.58 0.04 -0.08
C ALA A 95 9.78 -0.65 -0.79
N HIS A 96 10.01 -1.93 -0.52
CA HIS A 96 11.07 -2.75 -1.14
C HIS A 96 10.67 -3.36 -2.50
N PHE A 97 9.42 -3.27 -2.91
CA PHE A 97 8.93 -3.91 -4.15
C PHE A 97 9.77 -3.58 -5.39
N PRO A 98 10.15 -2.33 -5.66
CA PRO A 98 11.01 -2.03 -6.79
C PRO A 98 12.37 -2.74 -6.76
N ALA A 99 12.92 -3.00 -5.58
CA ALA A 99 14.18 -3.71 -5.43
C ALA A 99 14.10 -5.21 -5.80
N VAL A 100 12.89 -5.77 -5.88
CA VAL A 100 12.64 -7.17 -6.30
C VAL A 100 11.85 -7.23 -7.61
N GLY A 101 11.81 -6.14 -8.38
CA GLY A 101 11.18 -6.10 -9.69
C GLY A 101 9.64 -5.98 -9.67
N LEU A 102 9.03 -5.72 -8.51
CA LEU A 102 7.60 -5.50 -8.41
C LEU A 102 7.29 -4.00 -8.54
N PRO A 103 6.16 -3.62 -9.20
CA PRO A 103 5.80 -2.22 -9.38
C PRO A 103 5.36 -1.55 -8.07
N THR A 104 5.48 -0.22 -8.02
CA THR A 104 4.83 0.60 -6.99
C THR A 104 3.33 0.70 -7.28
N PRO A 105 2.47 0.98 -6.27
CA PRO A 105 1.04 1.14 -6.51
C PRO A 105 0.69 2.24 -7.53
N VAL A 106 1.49 3.31 -7.59
CA VAL A 106 1.30 4.38 -8.58
C VAL A 106 1.66 3.91 -10.00
N ALA A 107 2.68 3.05 -10.15
CA ALA A 107 3.00 2.44 -11.43
C ALA A 107 1.90 1.44 -11.89
N GLU A 108 1.14 0.88 -10.96
CA GLU A 108 -0.02 0.02 -11.23
C GLU A 108 -1.32 0.81 -11.48
N GLY A 109 -1.29 2.14 -11.37
CA GLY A 109 -2.43 3.01 -11.70
C GLY A 109 -3.10 3.72 -10.52
N ALA A 110 -2.61 3.59 -9.30
CA ALA A 110 -3.10 4.38 -8.18
C ALA A 110 -2.79 5.88 -8.36
N ASP A 111 -3.69 6.74 -7.92
CA ASP A 111 -3.47 8.19 -7.94
C ASP A 111 -2.43 8.63 -6.91
N MET A 112 -2.48 8.04 -5.72
CA MET A 112 -1.50 8.31 -4.67
C MET A 112 -1.21 7.05 -3.87
N ALA A 113 0.03 6.94 -3.36
CA ALA A 113 0.43 5.87 -2.46
C ALA A 113 1.41 6.38 -1.39
N VAL A 114 1.23 5.93 -0.15
CA VAL A 114 2.20 6.15 0.92
C VAL A 114 3.04 4.88 1.13
N LEU A 115 4.37 5.05 1.24
CA LEU A 115 5.31 3.95 1.49
C LEU A 115 6.09 4.25 2.78
N SER A 116 6.08 3.33 3.74
CA SER A 116 6.93 3.43 4.92
C SER A 116 8.31 2.86 4.62
N MET A 117 9.23 3.71 4.21
CA MET A 117 10.60 3.31 3.84
C MET A 117 11.30 2.57 4.99
N HIS A 118 11.10 3.05 6.23
CA HIS A 118 11.72 2.49 7.43
C HIS A 118 11.28 1.08 7.82
N LYS A 119 10.21 0.55 7.22
CA LYS A 119 9.73 -0.81 7.55
C LYS A 119 10.49 -1.89 6.79
N THR A 120 10.88 -1.62 5.55
CA THR A 120 11.43 -2.63 4.64
C THR A 120 12.72 -2.20 3.94
N LEU A 121 13.15 -0.95 4.08
CA LEU A 121 14.40 -0.43 3.56
C LEU A 121 15.31 0.04 4.70
N PRO A 122 16.64 0.08 4.49
CA PRO A 122 17.61 0.45 5.53
C PRO A 122 17.67 1.98 5.74
N CYS A 123 16.57 2.57 6.18
CA CYS A 123 16.53 3.99 6.54
C CYS A 123 16.10 4.19 7.99
N MET A 124 16.30 5.41 8.50
CA MET A 124 15.94 5.76 9.87
C MET A 124 14.43 5.65 10.10
N GLY A 125 14.04 5.33 11.34
CA GLY A 125 12.64 5.30 11.77
C GLY A 125 11.88 6.59 11.39
N GLN A 126 10.58 6.47 11.11
CA GLN A 126 9.70 7.53 10.62
C GLN A 126 9.94 7.92 9.14
N GLY A 127 10.94 7.35 8.46
CA GLY A 127 11.16 7.58 7.03
C GLY A 127 10.01 7.04 6.20
N ALA A 128 9.30 7.93 5.51
CA ALA A 128 8.20 7.59 4.61
C ALA A 128 8.20 8.52 3.39
N VAL A 129 7.61 8.05 2.30
CA VAL A 129 7.42 8.84 1.08
C VAL A 129 5.96 8.76 0.63
N LEU A 130 5.48 9.85 0.05
CA LEU A 130 4.21 9.93 -0.63
C LEU A 130 4.46 10.03 -2.13
N LEU A 131 3.97 9.03 -2.87
CA LEU A 131 3.99 9.01 -4.33
C LEU A 131 2.68 9.54 -4.87
N SER A 132 2.71 10.23 -6.01
CA SER A 132 1.52 10.69 -6.71
C SER A 132 1.66 10.52 -8.21
N ALA A 133 0.55 10.18 -8.87
CA ALA A 133 0.45 10.18 -10.32
C ALA A 133 0.56 11.61 -10.88
N ALA A 134 0.87 11.73 -12.18
CA ALA A 134 1.06 13.04 -12.84
C ALA A 134 -0.20 13.94 -12.82
N GLY A 135 -1.39 13.34 -12.76
CA GLY A 135 -2.67 14.07 -12.73
C GLY A 135 -3.06 14.68 -11.39
N VAL A 136 -2.34 14.36 -10.31
CA VAL A 136 -2.62 14.91 -8.98
C VAL A 136 -2.13 16.35 -8.88
N ASP A 137 -2.95 17.23 -8.32
CA ASP A 137 -2.56 18.62 -8.04
C ASP A 137 -1.43 18.66 -7.00
N ARG A 138 -0.21 18.84 -7.49
CA ARG A 138 1.00 18.87 -6.67
C ARG A 138 1.03 20.03 -5.69
N ARG A 139 0.39 21.16 -6.03
CA ARG A 139 0.32 22.32 -5.15
C ARG A 139 -0.56 22.01 -3.95
N ALA A 140 -1.80 21.55 -4.20
CA ALA A 140 -2.72 21.15 -3.15
C ALA A 140 -2.11 20.02 -2.28
N LEU A 141 -1.45 19.03 -2.89
CA LEU A 141 -0.77 17.96 -2.17
C LEU A 141 0.30 18.51 -1.22
N ARG A 142 1.16 19.42 -1.70
CA ARG A 142 2.21 20.04 -0.89
C ARG A 142 1.63 20.87 0.25
N GLU A 143 0.63 21.69 0.00
CA GLU A 143 -0.01 22.53 1.02
C GLU A 143 -0.61 21.68 2.14
N ASN A 144 -1.32 20.59 1.80
CA ASN A 144 -1.90 19.66 2.76
C ASN A 144 -0.81 18.88 3.52
N THR A 145 0.26 18.45 2.86
CA THR A 145 1.38 17.77 3.51
C THR A 145 2.07 18.67 4.53
N MET A 146 2.22 19.97 4.24
CA MET A 146 2.77 20.94 5.20
C MET A 146 1.82 21.18 6.38
N LEU A 147 0.51 21.14 6.16
CA LEU A 147 -0.48 21.37 7.21
C LEU A 147 -0.52 20.20 8.21
N PHE A 148 -0.47 18.96 7.75
CA PHE A 148 -0.59 17.76 8.60
C PHE A 148 0.76 17.11 8.94
N GLY A 149 1.83 17.46 8.27
CA GLY A 149 3.18 16.97 8.51
C GLY A 149 3.99 17.94 9.37
N THR A 150 5.12 18.35 8.85
CA THR A 150 6.03 19.29 9.54
C THR A 150 6.54 20.36 8.60
N SER A 151 6.70 21.58 9.13
CA SER A 151 7.42 22.67 8.46
C SER A 151 8.95 22.62 8.67
N SER A 152 9.42 21.70 9.55
CA SER A 152 10.84 21.55 9.91
C SER A 152 11.26 20.09 9.75
N PRO A 153 11.39 19.58 8.50
CA PRO A 153 11.72 18.18 8.26
C PRO A 153 13.12 17.83 8.80
N SER A 154 13.26 16.62 9.31
CA SER A 154 14.55 16.10 9.78
C SER A 154 15.44 15.76 8.58
N TYR A 155 16.49 16.55 8.35
CA TYR A 155 17.48 16.29 7.29
C TYR A 155 18.16 14.92 7.43
N PRO A 156 18.52 14.42 8.64
CA PRO A 156 19.05 13.06 8.79
C PRO A 156 18.08 11.99 8.28
N ILE A 157 16.77 12.10 8.58
CA ILE A 157 15.77 11.16 8.07
C ILE A 157 15.69 11.26 6.54
N MET A 158 15.63 12.46 5.98
CA MET A 158 15.60 12.65 4.52
C MET A 158 16.83 12.06 3.84
N ALA A 159 18.03 12.32 4.38
CA ALA A 159 19.28 11.75 3.87
C ALA A 159 19.27 10.21 3.97
N SER A 160 18.76 9.65 5.06
CA SER A 160 18.67 8.18 5.21
C SER A 160 17.73 7.55 4.20
N ILE A 161 16.63 8.21 3.81
CA ILE A 161 15.72 7.74 2.76
C ILE A 161 16.45 7.70 1.41
N ASP A 162 17.17 8.77 1.06
CA ASP A 162 17.91 8.83 -0.21
C ASP A 162 19.05 7.82 -0.26
N LEU A 163 19.78 7.65 0.84
CA LEU A 163 20.81 6.61 0.96
C LEU A 163 20.22 5.20 0.84
N ALA A 164 19.06 4.93 1.44
CA ALA A 164 18.37 3.67 1.32
C ALA A 164 17.93 3.40 -0.13
N ARG A 165 17.41 4.42 -0.83
CA ARG A 165 17.09 4.33 -2.25
C ARG A 165 18.34 3.99 -3.07
N ALA A 166 19.42 4.77 -2.90
CA ALA A 166 20.67 4.54 -3.64
C ALA A 166 21.27 3.15 -3.35
N TYR A 167 21.16 2.66 -2.12
CA TYR A 167 21.59 1.31 -1.76
C TYR A 167 20.76 0.25 -2.49
N THR A 168 19.42 0.36 -2.49
CA THR A 168 18.54 -0.62 -3.13
C THR A 168 18.63 -0.62 -4.66
N GLU A 169 18.89 0.52 -5.27
CA GLU A 169 19.13 0.65 -6.73
C GLU A 169 20.55 0.21 -7.14
N GLY A 170 21.47 0.13 -6.18
CA GLY A 170 22.88 -0.20 -6.39
C GLY A 170 23.31 -1.51 -5.71
N PRO A 171 24.22 -1.44 -4.72
CA PRO A 171 24.86 -2.64 -4.16
C PRO A 171 23.88 -3.56 -3.41
N GLY A 172 22.79 -3.02 -2.85
CA GLY A 172 21.80 -3.79 -2.12
C GLY A 172 20.83 -4.58 -2.99
N HIS A 173 20.73 -4.27 -4.29
CA HIS A 173 19.76 -4.93 -5.17
C HIS A 173 19.88 -6.46 -5.14
N ALA A 174 21.10 -6.97 -5.27
CA ALA A 174 21.35 -8.43 -5.22
C ALA A 174 20.94 -9.07 -3.89
N GLU A 175 21.03 -8.33 -2.78
CA GLU A 175 20.63 -8.83 -1.46
C GLU A 175 19.10 -8.98 -1.35
N TYR A 176 18.35 -8.03 -1.90
CA TYR A 176 16.90 -8.11 -1.96
C TYR A 176 16.42 -9.26 -2.84
N CYS A 177 17.05 -9.47 -4.02
CA CYS A 177 16.77 -10.61 -4.88
C CYS A 177 17.04 -11.93 -4.16
N ARG A 178 18.19 -12.09 -3.50
CA ARG A 178 18.49 -13.30 -2.71
C ARG A 178 17.48 -13.52 -1.58
N SER A 179 17.07 -12.45 -0.90
CA SER A 179 16.05 -12.57 0.15
C SER A 179 14.73 -13.08 -0.40
N ALA A 180 14.30 -12.61 -1.58
CA ALA A 180 13.09 -13.09 -2.24
C ALA A 180 13.21 -14.58 -2.63
N GLU A 181 14.35 -15.00 -3.20
CA GLU A 181 14.65 -16.40 -3.52
C GLU A 181 14.61 -17.28 -2.26
N THR A 182 15.28 -16.84 -1.19
CA THR A 182 15.30 -17.57 0.10
C THR A 182 13.89 -17.70 0.68
N CYS A 183 13.06 -16.66 0.58
CA CYS A 183 11.65 -16.74 1.01
C CYS A 183 10.85 -17.77 0.19
N ALA A 184 11.07 -17.84 -1.12
CA ALA A 184 10.43 -18.83 -1.98
C ALA A 184 10.88 -20.26 -1.63
N GLU A 185 12.19 -20.48 -1.44
CA GLU A 185 12.73 -21.76 -1.01
C GLU A 185 12.19 -22.19 0.36
N LEU A 186 12.11 -21.25 1.32
CA LEU A 186 11.56 -21.54 2.65
C LEU A 186 10.09 -21.93 2.58
N ARG A 187 9.29 -21.23 1.79
CA ARG A 187 7.87 -21.60 1.56
C ARG A 187 7.74 -23.00 0.98
N ALA A 188 8.52 -23.30 -0.04
CA ALA A 188 8.56 -24.63 -0.65
C ALA A 188 9.00 -25.72 0.36
N TYR A 189 10.00 -25.45 1.18
CA TYR A 189 10.44 -26.36 2.24
C TYR A 189 9.32 -26.61 3.26
N VAL A 190 8.69 -25.56 3.77
CA VAL A 190 7.57 -25.68 4.71
C VAL A 190 6.47 -26.53 4.13
N GLN A 191 6.05 -26.24 2.89
CA GLN A 191 4.94 -26.92 2.22
C GLN A 191 5.19 -28.42 1.97
N HIS A 192 6.44 -28.80 1.64
CA HIS A 192 6.76 -30.15 1.20
C HIS A 192 7.49 -31.00 2.24
N ARG A 193 8.06 -30.41 3.28
CA ARG A 193 8.97 -31.09 4.21
C ARG A 193 8.57 -30.96 5.68
N THR A 194 7.48 -30.29 5.99
CA THR A 194 7.01 -30.10 7.37
C THR A 194 5.53 -30.42 7.51
N MET A 195 5.05 -30.45 8.75
CA MET A 195 3.63 -30.53 9.08
C MET A 195 2.92 -29.17 9.03
N PHE A 196 3.65 -28.10 8.76
CA PHE A 196 3.10 -26.75 8.66
C PHE A 196 2.67 -26.42 7.22
N THR A 197 1.74 -25.49 7.10
CA THR A 197 1.29 -24.95 5.81
C THR A 197 1.79 -23.52 5.69
N ALA A 198 2.31 -23.16 4.53
CA ALA A 198 2.67 -21.79 4.20
C ALA A 198 1.60 -21.16 3.32
N LEU A 199 1.35 -19.86 3.49
CA LEU A 199 0.54 -19.10 2.55
C LEU A 199 1.29 -19.01 1.21
N THR A 200 0.63 -19.43 0.13
CA THR A 200 1.16 -19.42 -1.24
C THR A 200 0.40 -18.42 -2.11
N GLU A 201 0.84 -18.23 -3.33
CA GLU A 201 0.22 -17.31 -4.29
C GLU A 201 -1.04 -17.88 -4.95
N ASP A 202 -1.33 -19.18 -4.76
CA ASP A 202 -2.46 -19.91 -5.36
C ASP A 202 -3.69 -19.90 -4.46
#